data_2d05345f312604e3158f4babc1bd9a1d
#
_entry.id   2d05345f312604e3158f4babc1bd9a1d
#
_cell.length_a   1.000
_cell.length_b   1.000
_cell.length_c   1.000
_cell.angle_alpha   90.00
_cell.angle_beta   90.00
_cell.angle_gamma   90.00
#
_symmetry.space_group_name_H-M   'P 1'
#
loop_
_entity.id
_entity.type
_entity.pdbx_description
1 polymer ?
#
loop_
_entity_poly.entity_id
_entity_poly.type
_entity_poly.pdbx_seq_one_letter_code
_entity_poly.pdbx_strand_id
1 'polypeptide(L)' 'MSAFEKNRLKTIIDLEKLNSLNEEGCPACNRKFTLGEPVVLACGAWEGKPRYIHENEAIFDEATSTYFERRCYASRKG' A
#
# COMPACT_ATOMS: atom_id res chain seq x y z
N MET A 1 -18.09 -1.83 8.90
CA MET A 1 -16.89 -1.24 9.50
C MET A 1 -15.73 -1.12 8.55
N SER A 2 -15.95 -1.37 7.28
CA SER A 2 -14.90 -1.32 6.28
C SER A 2 -14.26 0.07 6.18
N ALA A 3 -15.04 1.14 6.34
CA ALA A 3 -14.50 2.50 6.28
C ALA A 3 -13.47 2.75 7.39
N PHE A 4 -13.71 2.21 8.57
CA PHE A 4 -12.82 2.34 9.70
C PHE A 4 -11.52 1.58 9.46
N GLU A 5 -11.65 0.35 8.96
CA GLU A 5 -10.49 -0.47 8.62
C GLU A 5 -9.66 0.17 7.52
N LYS A 6 -10.33 0.72 6.52
CA LYS A 6 -9.68 1.39 5.42
C LYS A 6 -8.83 2.57 5.90
N ASN A 7 -9.36 3.37 6.83
CA ASN A 7 -8.63 4.50 7.38
C ASN A 7 -7.40 4.09 8.18
N ARG A 8 -7.45 2.93 8.83
CA ARG A 8 -6.32 2.42 9.60
C ARG A 8 -5.18 1.99 8.69
N LEU A 9 -5.51 1.53 7.49
CA LEU A 9 -4.50 1.05 6.54
C LEU A 9 -3.88 2.17 5.73
N LYS A 10 -4.52 3.34 5.70
CA LYS A 10 -4.05 4.48 4.94
C LYS A 10 -3.30 5.46 5.86
N THR A 11 -2.20 5.99 5.36
CA THR A 11 -1.43 6.99 6.10
C THR A 11 -0.78 7.97 5.13
N ILE A 12 -0.21 9.02 5.70
CA ILE A 12 0.51 10.04 4.94
C ILE A 12 1.99 9.92 5.30
N ILE A 13 2.85 10.07 4.31
CA ILE A 13 4.30 9.97 4.52
C ILE A 13 4.78 11.17 5.34
N ASP A 14 5.35 10.88 6.51
CA ASP A 14 6.05 11.88 7.31
C ASP A 14 7.56 11.63 7.20
N LEU A 15 8.36 12.44 7.91
CA LEU A 15 9.83 12.35 7.81
C LEU A 15 10.36 10.99 8.24
N GLU A 16 9.81 10.42 9.29
CA GLU A 16 10.25 9.11 9.76
C GLU A 16 9.96 8.03 8.74
N LYS A 17 8.73 8.03 8.23
CA LYS A 17 8.33 7.06 7.22
C LYS A 17 9.09 7.24 5.92
N LEU A 18 9.37 8.48 5.55
CA LEU A 18 10.09 8.78 4.33
C LEU A 18 11.46 8.11 4.31
N ASN A 19 12.22 8.26 5.38
CA ASN A 19 13.55 7.65 5.47
C ASN A 19 13.48 6.13 5.47
N SER A 20 12.59 5.59 6.30
CA SER A 20 12.44 4.16 6.46
C SER A 20 11.97 3.47 5.19
N LEU A 21 10.94 4.02 4.55
CA LEU A 21 10.35 3.39 3.38
C LEU A 21 11.19 3.58 2.12
N ASN A 22 11.94 4.66 2.03
CA ASN A 22 12.76 4.91 0.84
C ASN A 22 14.04 4.09 0.79
N GLU A 23 14.36 3.35 1.83
CA GLU A 23 15.47 2.41 1.77
C GLU A 23 15.22 1.37 0.67
N GLU A 24 13.97 0.94 0.52
CA GLU A 24 13.59 -0.04 -0.49
C GLU A 24 12.72 0.56 -1.59
N GLY A 25 12.04 1.67 -1.30
CA GLY A 25 11.12 2.30 -2.23
C GLY A 25 9.77 1.59 -2.26
N CYS A 26 8.93 2.00 -3.20
CA CYS A 26 7.60 1.42 -3.34
C CYS A 26 7.69 0.07 -4.04
N PRO A 27 7.24 -1.02 -3.42
CA PRO A 27 7.34 -2.35 -4.05
C PRO A 27 6.45 -2.52 -5.28
N ALA A 28 5.46 -1.64 -5.46
CA ALA A 28 4.56 -1.73 -6.60
C ALA A 28 5.13 -1.09 -7.86
N CYS A 29 5.80 0.05 -7.73
CA CYS A 29 6.25 0.81 -8.89
C CYS A 29 7.74 1.16 -8.89
N ASN A 30 8.47 0.77 -7.86
CA ASN A 30 9.89 1.03 -7.70
C ASN A 30 10.27 2.51 -7.57
N ARG A 31 9.28 3.36 -7.36
CA ARG A 31 9.54 4.79 -7.12
C ARG A 31 9.71 5.04 -5.64
N LYS A 32 10.44 6.10 -5.35
CA LYS A 32 10.57 6.53 -3.97
C LYS A 32 9.35 7.32 -3.54
N PHE A 33 9.10 7.32 -2.24
CA PHE A 33 7.99 8.08 -1.67
C PHE A 33 8.41 9.53 -1.47
N THR A 34 7.42 10.42 -1.43
CA THR A 34 7.65 11.83 -1.16
C THR A 34 6.88 12.25 0.08
N LEU A 35 7.38 13.30 0.72
CA LEU A 35 6.76 13.83 1.94
C LEU A 35 5.33 14.27 1.65
N GLY A 36 4.40 13.87 2.50
CA GLY A 36 3.00 14.23 2.36
C GLY A 36 2.20 13.36 1.42
N GLU A 37 2.83 12.36 0.83
CA GLU A 37 2.17 11.48 -0.13
C GLU A 37 1.29 10.45 0.58
N PRO A 38 0.07 10.18 0.07
CA PRO A 38 -0.78 9.15 0.67
C PRO A 38 -0.32 7.75 0.27
N VAL A 39 -0.22 6.88 1.26
CA VAL A 39 0.16 5.48 1.05
C VAL A 39 -0.78 4.58 1.82
N VAL A 40 -0.86 3.32 1.40
CA VAL A 40 -1.69 2.32 2.06
C VAL A 40 -0.89 1.06 2.29
N LEU A 41 -1.23 0.36 3.37
CA LEU A 41 -0.62 -0.92 3.70
C LEU A 41 -1.32 -2.00 2.88
N ALA A 42 -0.61 -2.60 1.94
CA ALA A 42 -1.19 -3.49 0.96
C ALA A 42 -0.42 -4.80 0.82
N CYS A 43 -1.13 -5.82 0.40
CA CYS A 43 -0.53 -7.11 0.03
C CYS A 43 -0.25 -7.10 -1.47
N GLY A 44 0.79 -7.83 -1.87
CA GLY A 44 1.16 -7.86 -3.28
C GLY A 44 2.02 -9.07 -3.60
N ALA A 45 2.76 -8.95 -4.71
CA ALA A 45 3.60 -10.05 -5.18
C ALA A 45 4.81 -10.33 -4.29
N TRP A 46 5.14 -9.41 -3.41
CA TRP A 46 6.20 -9.65 -2.42
C TRP A 46 5.72 -10.61 -1.37
N GLU A 47 6.64 -11.36 -0.77
CA GLU A 47 6.30 -12.32 0.26
C GLU A 47 6.34 -11.69 1.64
N GLY A 48 5.56 -12.26 2.55
CA GLY A 48 5.55 -11.88 3.95
C GLY A 48 4.49 -10.86 4.28
N LYS A 49 4.89 -9.84 5.01
CA LYS A 49 3.97 -8.86 5.55
C LYS A 49 3.49 -7.86 4.51
N PRO A 50 2.30 -7.29 4.70
CA PRO A 50 1.86 -6.17 3.86
C PRO A 50 2.89 -5.03 3.92
N ARG A 51 3.02 -4.30 2.82
CA ARG A 51 3.95 -3.17 2.74
C ARG A 51 3.23 -1.94 2.25
N TYR A 52 3.76 -0.78 2.58
CA TYR A 52 3.19 0.47 2.11
C TYR A 52 3.50 0.69 0.64
N ILE A 53 2.45 1.03 -0.11
CA ILE A 53 2.58 1.41 -1.52
C ILE A 53 1.79 2.68 -1.75
N HIS A 54 2.03 3.34 -2.89
CA HIS A 54 1.25 4.51 -3.25
C HIS A 54 -0.23 4.16 -3.33
N GLU A 55 -1.08 5.03 -2.85
CA GLU A 55 -2.51 4.78 -2.82
C GLU A 55 -3.08 4.45 -4.20
N ASN A 56 -2.61 5.15 -5.23
CA ASN A 56 -3.12 4.93 -6.58
C ASN A 56 -2.64 3.62 -7.21
N GLU A 57 -1.71 2.93 -6.55
CA GLU A 57 -1.27 1.60 -7.00
C GLU A 57 -1.99 0.47 -6.28
N ALA A 58 -2.95 0.80 -5.43
CA ALA A 58 -3.65 -0.17 -4.60
C ALA A 58 -5.14 -0.20 -4.89
N ILE A 59 -5.74 -1.36 -4.64
CA ILE A 59 -7.18 -1.56 -4.72
C ILE A 59 -7.65 -2.11 -3.37
N PHE A 60 -8.72 -1.52 -2.84
CA PHE A 60 -9.29 -1.99 -1.59
C PHE A 60 -10.28 -3.13 -1.86
N ASP A 61 -10.04 -4.27 -1.23
CA ASP A 61 -10.93 -5.41 -1.30
C ASP A 61 -11.81 -5.42 -0.08
N GLU A 62 -13.10 -5.14 -0.26
CA GLU A 62 -14.04 -5.06 0.85
C GLU A 62 -14.31 -6.42 1.49
N ALA A 63 -14.20 -7.49 0.73
CA ALA A 63 -14.45 -8.83 1.25
C ALA A 63 -13.45 -9.21 2.34
N THR A 64 -12.20 -8.78 2.19
CA THR A 64 -11.15 -9.05 3.18
C THR A 64 -10.76 -7.82 3.98
N SER A 65 -11.34 -6.66 3.68
CA SER A 65 -11.01 -5.38 4.30
C SER A 65 -9.51 -5.09 4.22
N THR A 66 -8.92 -5.36 3.06
CA THR A 66 -7.47 -5.26 2.86
C THR A 66 -7.18 -4.63 1.52
N TYR A 67 -6.13 -3.82 1.46
CA TYR A 67 -5.62 -3.32 0.18
C TYR A 67 -4.75 -4.37 -0.48
N PHE A 68 -4.82 -4.42 -1.80
CA PHE A 68 -3.94 -5.25 -2.61
C PHE A 68 -3.27 -4.39 -3.67
N GLU A 69 -2.06 -4.75 -4.03
CA GLU A 69 -1.38 -4.12 -5.14
C GLU A 69 -2.18 -4.41 -6.42
N ARG A 70 -2.36 -3.39 -7.25
CA ARG A 70 -3.29 -3.44 -8.38
C ARG A 70 -3.05 -4.63 -9.32
N ARG A 71 -1.79 -4.87 -9.66
CA ARG A 71 -1.45 -5.98 -10.55
C ARG A 71 -1.72 -7.34 -9.91
N CYS A 72 -1.40 -7.45 -8.65
CA CYS A 72 -1.63 -8.68 -7.89
C CYS A 72 -3.13 -8.96 -7.77
N TYR A 73 -3.90 -7.92 -7.51
CA TYR A 73 -5.34 -8.06 -7.39
C TYR A 73 -5.98 -8.50 -8.70
N ALA A 74 -5.57 -7.90 -9.81
CA ALA A 74 -6.07 -8.25 -11.13
C ALA A 74 -5.73 -9.71 -11.47
N SER A 75 -4.53 -10.15 -11.12
CA SER A 75 -4.09 -11.52 -11.36
C SER A 75 -4.92 -12.53 -10.56
N ARG A 76 -5.26 -12.19 -9.31
CA ARG A 76 -6.08 -13.07 -8.48
C ARG A 76 -7.52 -13.15 -8.96
N LYS A 77 -8.03 -12.06 -9.52
CA LYS A 77 -9.38 -12.01 -10.05
C LYS A 77 -9.48 -12.73 -11.38
N GLY A 78 -8.45 -12.68 -12.13
CA GLY A 78 -8.38 -13.34 -13.43
C GLY A 78 -8.13 -14.82 -13.28
#